data_e22f465b41c9fe531a65da702ac5ef0e
#
_entry.id   e22f465b41c9fe531a65da702ac5ef0e
#
_cell.length_a   1.000
_cell.length_b   1.000
_cell.length_c   1.000
_cell.angle_alpha   90.00
_cell.angle_beta   90.00
_cell.angle_gamma   90.00
#
_symmetry.space_group_name_H-M   'P 1'
#
loop_
_entity.id
_entity.type
_entity.pdbx_description
1 polymer ?
#
loop_
_entity_poly.entity_id
_entity_poly.type
_entity_poly.pdbx_seq_one_letter_code
_entity_poly.pdbx_strand_id
1 'polypeptide(L)'
;MSRIEQADGSIVITASHNPAEWNGLEFAAQAGRLLNGQDLKSFLDIYHNQKIKLCSWNKQGKIKKLNQATSHHINAILEAPWVNLEHTHSRQLSVAIDAGNGAGSRISPVLLRALGCKVSEVFCHPDGSFPRPSEPDPEALSKLCNTVQSISANLGLAHDGDADRLVIVDESGHAISSEYTLALIADFLLEKTDQPAYIVATISTSRLIEDIADRHKAELLRVPVGVSFVVNKMKELSKDNPKALVLGGEGTGGVILPNWQYTTDGIAAISVIVQMLADSDYSIQSRVRNLPKYEMHKIKLKIKRQAIADELVQRATVVFGQLSNSTLDLTDGIKCVWPDRWVNIRKSGTEPVVRIFSEANSSDIAKELALQTQKSLQQIVMQIEQENK
;
A
#
# COMPACT_ATOMS: atom_id res chain seq x y z
N MET A 1 2.85 11.96 14.87
CA MET A 1 2.62 13.25 15.57
C MET A 1 1.38 13.26 16.44
N SER A 2 0.19 12.84 15.95
CA SER A 2 -1.07 12.88 16.75
C SER A 2 -0.96 12.24 18.14
N ARG A 3 -0.21 11.12 18.27
CA ARG A 3 0.05 10.49 19.57
C ARG A 3 1.00 11.29 20.45
N ILE A 4 2.05 11.87 19.87
CA ILE A 4 3.08 12.65 20.59
C ILE A 4 2.46 13.94 21.14
N GLU A 5 1.68 14.63 20.34
CA GLU A 5 1.02 15.89 20.72
C GLU A 5 -0.31 15.65 21.47
N GLN A 6 -0.71 14.41 21.71
CA GLN A 6 -1.99 14.03 22.33
C GLN A 6 -3.20 14.71 21.69
N ALA A 7 -3.17 14.81 20.35
CA ALA A 7 -4.20 15.50 19.60
C ALA A 7 -5.53 14.70 19.62
N ASP A 8 -6.65 15.41 19.73
CA ASP A 8 -7.99 14.82 19.70
C ASP A 8 -8.35 14.27 18.30
N GLY A 9 -7.72 14.83 17.27
CA GLY A 9 -7.83 14.38 15.89
C GLY A 9 -6.79 15.02 15.00
N SER A 10 -6.74 14.59 13.74
CA SER A 10 -5.84 15.17 12.75
C SER A 10 -6.48 15.19 11.36
N ILE A 11 -6.00 16.11 10.53
CA ILE A 11 -6.39 16.25 9.14
C ILE A 11 -5.13 16.17 8.30
N VAL A 12 -5.12 15.25 7.33
CA VAL A 12 -4.06 15.13 6.34
C VAL A 12 -4.59 15.68 5.01
N ILE A 13 -3.83 16.59 4.41
CA ILE A 13 -4.15 17.13 3.08
C ILE A 13 -3.41 16.29 2.06
N THR A 14 -4.13 15.43 1.35
CA THR A 14 -3.56 14.50 0.37
C THR A 14 -4.58 14.07 -0.67
N ALA A 15 -4.10 13.81 -1.87
CA ALA A 15 -4.83 13.06 -2.88
C ALA A 15 -4.18 11.70 -3.14
N SER A 16 -3.30 11.24 -2.23
CA SER A 16 -2.54 9.99 -2.35
C SER A 16 -1.83 9.91 -3.73
N HIS A 17 -2.16 8.91 -4.52
CA HIS A 17 -1.58 8.63 -5.83
C HIS A 17 -2.33 9.26 -7.02
N ASN A 18 -3.36 10.07 -6.77
CA ASN A 18 -4.12 10.72 -7.83
C ASN A 18 -3.28 11.77 -8.60
N PRO A 19 -3.67 12.12 -9.84
CA PRO A 19 -3.05 13.20 -10.60
C PRO A 19 -3.05 14.54 -9.86
N ALA A 20 -2.14 15.44 -10.25
CA ALA A 20 -1.85 16.71 -9.56
C ALA A 20 -3.03 17.67 -9.42
N GLU A 21 -4.04 17.56 -10.29
CA GLU A 21 -5.29 18.35 -10.24
C GLU A 21 -6.25 17.92 -9.13
N TRP A 22 -5.99 16.78 -8.48
CA TRP A 22 -6.80 16.27 -7.37
C TRP A 22 -6.19 16.65 -6.04
N ASN A 23 -7.06 16.94 -5.08
CA ASN A 23 -6.68 17.08 -3.67
C ASN A 23 -7.83 16.58 -2.79
N GLY A 24 -7.53 16.32 -1.51
CA GLY A 24 -8.48 15.79 -0.56
C GLY A 24 -8.08 16.02 0.88
N LEU A 25 -8.97 15.62 1.77
CA LEU A 25 -8.75 15.67 3.21
C LEU A 25 -9.03 14.28 3.80
N GLU A 26 -8.05 13.72 4.45
CA GLU A 26 -8.22 12.54 5.29
C GLU A 26 -8.32 12.94 6.76
N PHE A 27 -9.27 12.34 7.46
CA PHE A 27 -9.53 12.64 8.86
C PHE A 27 -9.14 11.47 9.74
N ALA A 28 -8.40 11.74 10.79
CA ALA A 28 -8.06 10.74 11.79
C ALA A 28 -8.55 11.17 13.18
N ALA A 29 -9.00 10.20 13.95
CA ALA A 29 -9.36 10.33 15.37
C ALA A 29 -8.11 10.40 16.23
N GLN A 30 -8.30 10.46 17.52
CA GLN A 30 -7.24 10.40 18.53
C GLN A 30 -6.23 9.29 18.25
N ALA A 31 -4.97 9.53 18.55
CA ALA A 31 -3.85 8.64 18.27
C ALA A 31 -3.56 8.37 16.79
N GLY A 32 -4.08 9.17 15.86
CA GLY A 32 -3.79 9.09 14.43
C GLY A 32 -4.47 7.94 13.69
N ARG A 33 -5.52 7.35 14.26
CA ARG A 33 -6.33 6.31 13.61
C ARG A 33 -7.27 6.96 12.59
N LEU A 34 -7.18 6.57 11.32
CA LEU A 34 -8.14 7.02 10.30
C LEU A 34 -9.59 6.74 10.74
N LEU A 35 -10.49 7.65 10.42
CA LEU A 35 -11.91 7.48 10.74
C LEU A 35 -12.44 6.23 10.05
N ASN A 36 -13.10 5.36 10.82
CA ASN A 36 -13.80 4.21 10.27
C ASN A 36 -15.21 4.60 9.75
N GLY A 37 -15.91 3.68 9.13
CA GLY A 37 -17.21 3.94 8.53
C GLY A 37 -18.23 4.59 9.48
N GLN A 38 -18.27 4.21 10.76
CA GLN A 38 -19.19 4.77 11.75
C GLN A 38 -18.75 6.18 12.21
N ASP A 39 -17.45 6.35 12.49
CA ASP A 39 -16.88 7.65 12.86
C ASP A 39 -17.07 8.66 11.73
N LEU A 40 -16.79 8.24 10.49
CA LEU A 40 -16.95 9.07 9.29
C LEU A 40 -18.42 9.46 9.08
N LYS A 41 -19.36 8.54 9.27
CA LYS A 41 -20.79 8.82 9.19
C LYS A 41 -21.22 9.89 10.20
N SER A 42 -20.76 9.77 11.46
CA SER A 42 -21.04 10.75 12.51
C SER A 42 -20.42 12.11 12.20
N PHE A 43 -19.18 12.11 11.67
CA PHE A 43 -18.49 13.34 11.24
C PHE A 43 -19.25 14.04 10.11
N LEU A 44 -19.66 13.30 9.07
CA LEU A 44 -20.42 13.83 7.95
C LEU A 44 -21.83 14.33 8.37
N ASP A 45 -22.47 13.68 9.35
CA ASP A 45 -23.74 14.17 9.91
C ASP A 45 -23.59 15.55 10.55
N ILE A 46 -22.51 15.78 11.31
CA ILE A 46 -22.19 17.08 11.89
C ILE A 46 -21.95 18.12 10.76
N TYR A 47 -21.18 17.76 9.75
CA TYR A 47 -20.85 18.64 8.64
C TYR A 47 -22.07 19.03 7.81
N HIS A 48 -22.85 18.05 7.36
CA HIS A 48 -24.03 18.32 6.50
C HIS A 48 -25.16 19.02 7.23
N ASN A 49 -25.35 18.71 8.51
CA ASN A 49 -26.40 19.35 9.32
C ASN A 49 -25.92 20.63 10.01
N GLN A 50 -24.69 21.09 9.73
CA GLN A 50 -24.10 22.31 10.31
C GLN A 50 -24.17 22.34 11.84
N LYS A 51 -24.10 21.18 12.50
CA LYS A 51 -24.13 21.03 13.99
C LYS A 51 -22.81 21.45 14.64
N ILE A 52 -22.19 22.52 14.15
CA ILE A 52 -20.90 23.00 14.61
C ILE A 52 -21.11 24.01 15.75
N LYS A 53 -20.51 23.74 16.90
CA LYS A 53 -20.47 24.70 18.01
C LYS A 53 -19.31 25.64 17.83
N LEU A 54 -19.60 26.91 17.57
CA LEU A 54 -18.59 27.95 17.50
C LEU A 54 -18.23 28.43 18.91
N CYS A 55 -16.94 28.67 19.14
CA CYS A 55 -16.47 29.33 20.36
C CYS A 55 -16.57 30.87 20.21
N SER A 56 -16.60 31.59 21.33
CA SER A 56 -16.50 33.04 21.33
C SER A 56 -15.11 33.49 20.84
N TRP A 57 -15.03 34.71 20.28
CA TRP A 57 -13.80 35.25 19.70
C TRP A 57 -12.58 35.25 20.63
N ASN A 58 -12.79 35.37 21.94
CA ASN A 58 -11.74 35.37 22.99
C ASN A 58 -11.38 33.95 23.51
N LYS A 59 -12.02 32.88 23.00
CA LYS A 59 -11.76 31.48 23.33
C LYS A 59 -11.22 30.68 22.16
N GLN A 60 -10.75 31.36 21.11
CA GLN A 60 -10.14 30.70 19.96
C GLN A 60 -8.82 30.05 20.34
N GLY A 61 -8.54 28.87 19.76
CA GLY A 61 -7.26 28.19 19.91
C GLY A 61 -6.12 28.97 19.24
N LYS A 62 -4.89 28.61 19.59
CA LYS A 62 -3.68 29.18 18.97
C LYS A 62 -3.09 28.20 17.95
N ILE A 63 -2.62 28.74 16.83
CA ILE A 63 -1.87 27.97 15.84
C ILE A 63 -0.43 27.82 16.33
N LYS A 64 0.06 26.58 16.41
CA LYS A 64 1.45 26.23 16.76
C LYS A 64 2.07 25.47 15.60
N LYS A 65 3.21 25.93 15.09
CA LYS A 65 3.99 25.22 14.09
C LYS A 65 4.91 24.22 14.77
N LEU A 66 4.86 22.96 14.32
CA LEU A 66 5.73 21.89 14.79
C LEU A 66 6.87 21.67 13.79
N ASN A 67 8.06 22.14 14.11
CA ASN A 67 9.23 22.04 13.22
C ASN A 67 9.99 20.71 13.38
N GLN A 68 9.68 19.93 14.41
CA GLN A 68 10.42 18.71 14.79
C GLN A 68 9.74 17.41 14.32
N ALA A 69 8.63 17.49 13.58
CA ALA A 69 7.88 16.32 13.17
C ALA A 69 8.73 15.30 12.38
N THR A 70 9.53 15.79 11.43
CA THR A 70 10.42 14.96 10.61
C THR A 70 11.50 14.27 11.46
N SER A 71 12.18 15.01 12.35
CA SER A 71 13.23 14.44 13.20
C SER A 71 12.67 13.41 14.20
N HIS A 72 11.48 13.66 14.77
CA HIS A 72 10.82 12.69 15.64
C HIS A 72 10.52 11.38 14.91
N HIS A 73 10.03 11.46 13.67
CA HIS A 73 9.74 10.25 12.90
C HIS A 73 11.01 9.49 12.53
N ILE A 74 12.05 10.19 12.07
CA ILE A 74 13.35 9.58 11.77
C ILE A 74 13.93 8.89 13.02
N ASN A 75 13.99 9.57 14.14
CA ASN A 75 14.55 9.02 15.39
C ASN A 75 13.78 7.75 15.81
N ALA A 76 12.46 7.80 15.75
CA ALA A 76 11.64 6.63 16.04
C ALA A 76 11.95 5.44 15.11
N ILE A 77 12.19 5.70 13.80
CA ILE A 77 12.59 4.65 12.85
C ILE A 77 13.97 4.08 13.20
N LEU A 78 14.94 4.95 13.52
CA LEU A 78 16.30 4.51 13.88
C LEU A 78 16.33 3.69 15.17
N GLU A 79 15.39 3.90 16.07
CA GLU A 79 15.20 3.15 17.32
C GLU A 79 14.30 1.92 17.17
N ALA A 80 13.78 1.65 15.98
CA ALA A 80 12.87 0.54 15.73
C ALA A 80 13.57 -0.82 15.90
N PRO A 81 12.87 -1.87 16.41
CA PRO A 81 13.48 -3.14 16.76
C PRO A 81 14.07 -3.91 15.58
N TRP A 82 13.72 -3.55 14.36
CA TRP A 82 14.25 -4.16 13.13
C TRP A 82 15.49 -3.43 12.60
N VAL A 83 15.91 -2.30 13.18
CA VAL A 83 17.05 -1.50 12.72
C VAL A 83 18.27 -1.79 13.59
N ASN A 84 19.39 -2.12 12.95
CA ASN A 84 20.71 -2.20 13.53
C ASN A 84 21.64 -1.23 12.79
N LEU A 85 21.90 -0.06 13.40
CA LEU A 85 22.71 1.00 12.79
C LEU A 85 24.16 0.60 12.53
N GLU A 86 24.75 -0.28 13.34
CA GLU A 86 26.10 -0.77 13.11
C GLU A 86 26.16 -1.56 11.79
N HIS A 87 25.19 -2.45 11.54
CA HIS A 87 25.12 -3.21 10.29
C HIS A 87 24.88 -2.30 9.10
N THR A 88 23.88 -1.40 9.16
CA THR A 88 23.56 -0.53 8.03
C THR A 88 24.71 0.41 7.67
N HIS A 89 25.40 0.98 8.68
CA HIS A 89 26.55 1.85 8.47
C HIS A 89 27.76 1.11 7.90
N SER A 90 27.99 -0.16 8.31
CA SER A 90 29.12 -0.96 7.81
C SER A 90 29.01 -1.25 6.31
N ARG A 91 27.77 -1.38 5.79
CA ARG A 91 27.51 -1.73 4.38
C ARG A 91 27.65 -0.56 3.42
N GLN A 92 27.47 0.68 3.88
CA GLN A 92 27.56 1.89 3.05
C GLN A 92 26.81 1.77 1.72
N LEU A 93 25.58 1.28 1.74
CA LEU A 93 24.80 1.03 0.54
C LEU A 93 24.64 2.30 -0.29
N SER A 94 24.80 2.20 -1.62
CA SER A 94 24.45 3.25 -2.57
C SER A 94 22.98 3.12 -2.93
N VAL A 95 22.17 4.17 -2.67
CA VAL A 95 20.71 4.16 -2.85
C VAL A 95 20.26 5.36 -3.66
N ALA A 96 19.48 5.12 -4.71
CA ALA A 96 18.75 6.16 -5.41
C ALA A 96 17.32 6.26 -4.86
N ILE A 97 16.84 7.46 -4.56
CA ILE A 97 15.48 7.70 -4.03
C ILE A 97 14.72 8.66 -4.94
N ASP A 98 13.55 8.26 -5.39
CA ASP A 98 12.58 9.06 -6.15
C ASP A 98 11.36 9.33 -5.28
N ALA A 99 11.19 10.55 -4.81
CA ALA A 99 10.05 10.96 -4.01
C ALA A 99 8.92 11.62 -4.84
N GLY A 100 9.04 11.64 -6.18
CA GLY A 100 8.04 12.26 -7.06
C GLY A 100 7.76 13.74 -6.76
N ASN A 101 8.68 14.46 -6.10
CA ASN A 101 8.52 15.78 -5.51
C ASN A 101 7.40 15.85 -4.43
N GLY A 102 6.95 14.70 -3.93
CA GLY A 102 5.91 14.56 -2.90
C GLY A 102 6.42 14.70 -1.46
N ALA A 103 5.65 14.19 -0.51
CA ALA A 103 5.90 14.29 0.93
C ALA A 103 7.23 13.63 1.37
N GLY A 104 7.65 12.56 0.69
CA GLY A 104 8.92 11.86 0.95
C GLY A 104 10.18 12.67 0.64
N SER A 105 10.08 13.76 -0.16
CA SER A 105 11.23 14.49 -0.71
C SER A 105 12.25 14.98 0.32
N ARG A 106 11.78 15.41 1.49
CA ARG A 106 12.66 15.95 2.54
C ARG A 106 13.07 14.91 3.56
N ILE A 107 12.21 13.94 3.86
CA ILE A 107 12.44 13.00 4.95
C ILE A 107 13.21 11.77 4.50
N SER A 108 12.89 11.18 3.34
CA SER A 108 13.49 9.91 2.91
C SER A 108 14.99 10.02 2.62
N PRO A 109 15.51 11.08 1.95
CA PRO A 109 16.96 11.24 1.81
C PRO A 109 17.69 11.42 3.14
N VAL A 110 17.08 12.11 4.11
CA VAL A 110 17.67 12.31 5.44
C VAL A 110 17.71 11.00 6.23
N LEU A 111 16.62 10.22 6.19
CA LEU A 111 16.56 8.88 6.80
C LEU A 111 17.62 7.95 6.20
N LEU A 112 17.73 7.89 4.87
CA LEU A 112 18.72 7.04 4.21
C LEU A 112 20.16 7.40 4.60
N ARG A 113 20.50 8.69 4.71
CA ARG A 113 21.82 9.12 5.21
C ARG A 113 22.02 8.75 6.67
N ALA A 114 20.98 8.87 7.50
CA ALA A 114 21.03 8.45 8.90
C ALA A 114 21.22 6.93 9.06
N LEU A 115 20.75 6.13 8.09
CA LEU A 115 21.01 4.69 7.99
C LEU A 115 22.40 4.35 7.41
N GLY A 116 23.27 5.34 7.13
CA GLY A 116 24.61 5.15 6.59
C GLY A 116 24.68 4.98 5.06
N CYS A 117 23.63 5.26 4.33
CA CYS A 117 23.59 5.13 2.87
C CYS A 117 24.23 6.32 2.16
N LYS A 118 24.85 6.06 0.99
CA LYS A 118 25.20 7.07 -0.01
C LYS A 118 23.97 7.32 -0.87
N VAL A 119 23.44 8.55 -0.85
CA VAL A 119 22.11 8.85 -1.41
C VAL A 119 22.22 9.68 -2.68
N SER A 120 21.55 9.21 -3.75
CA SER A 120 21.29 9.97 -4.98
C SER A 120 19.81 10.31 -5.06
N GLU A 121 19.50 11.58 -5.15
CA GLU A 121 18.14 12.11 -5.12
C GLU A 121 17.58 12.28 -6.54
N VAL A 122 16.39 11.75 -6.78
CA VAL A 122 15.59 11.89 -7.99
C VAL A 122 14.25 12.49 -7.59
N PHE A 123 13.86 13.60 -8.18
CA PHE A 123 12.58 14.25 -7.88
C PHE A 123 12.31 14.41 -6.37
N CYS A 124 13.29 14.98 -5.66
CA CYS A 124 13.21 15.24 -4.21
C CYS A 124 13.09 16.74 -3.90
N HIS A 125 12.50 17.54 -4.79
CA HIS A 125 12.29 18.97 -4.61
C HIS A 125 10.80 19.29 -4.53
N PRO A 126 10.21 19.41 -3.33
CA PRO A 126 8.76 19.56 -3.15
C PRO A 126 8.31 20.99 -3.45
N ASP A 127 8.20 21.34 -4.71
CA ASP A 127 7.81 22.65 -5.24
C ASP A 127 6.36 22.72 -5.73
N GLY A 128 5.62 21.59 -5.58
CA GLY A 128 4.25 21.45 -6.06
C GLY A 128 4.13 20.90 -7.48
N SER A 129 5.27 20.68 -8.17
CA SER A 129 5.29 19.98 -9.45
C SER A 129 5.41 18.47 -9.23
N PHE A 130 4.72 17.69 -10.06
CA PHE A 130 4.83 16.23 -10.06
C PHE A 130 5.41 15.82 -11.42
N PRO A 131 6.74 15.53 -11.49
CA PRO A 131 7.45 15.29 -12.76
C PRO A 131 7.13 13.93 -13.39
N ARG A 132 6.43 13.07 -12.68
CA ARG A 132 5.87 11.80 -13.11
C ARG A 132 4.49 11.57 -12.49
N PRO A 133 3.71 10.58 -12.98
CA PRO A 133 2.52 10.11 -12.27
C PRO A 133 2.83 9.81 -10.80
N SER A 134 1.91 10.19 -9.92
CA SER A 134 2.08 10.02 -8.46
C SER A 134 2.14 8.53 -8.07
N GLU A 135 1.36 7.67 -8.74
CA GLU A 135 1.49 6.22 -8.61
C GLU A 135 2.87 5.79 -9.14
N PRO A 136 3.72 5.12 -8.35
CA PRO A 136 5.05 4.68 -8.78
C PRO A 136 5.01 3.35 -9.54
N ASP A 137 4.16 3.27 -10.57
CA ASP A 137 4.14 2.13 -11.48
C ASP A 137 5.49 2.00 -12.22
N PRO A 138 5.94 0.79 -12.61
CA PRO A 138 7.23 0.57 -13.26
C PRO A 138 7.48 1.48 -14.46
N GLU A 139 6.46 1.77 -15.26
CA GLU A 139 6.56 2.63 -16.45
C GLU A 139 6.86 4.10 -16.10
N ALA A 140 6.48 4.54 -14.89
CA ALA A 140 6.73 5.89 -14.40
C ALA A 140 8.14 6.08 -13.83
N LEU A 141 8.88 5.00 -13.57
CA LEU A 141 10.15 5.01 -12.84
C LEU A 141 11.40 5.04 -13.73
N SER A 142 11.28 5.31 -15.04
CA SER A 142 12.39 5.28 -15.98
C SER A 142 13.60 6.13 -15.56
N LYS A 143 13.37 7.31 -14.96
CA LYS A 143 14.44 8.18 -14.46
C LYS A 143 15.18 7.54 -13.29
N LEU A 144 14.47 6.94 -12.34
CA LEU A 144 15.04 6.22 -11.20
C LEU A 144 15.84 5.00 -11.69
N CYS A 145 15.27 4.18 -12.57
CA CYS A 145 15.91 3.00 -13.15
C CYS A 145 17.26 3.37 -13.83
N ASN A 146 17.26 4.41 -14.66
CA ASN A 146 18.46 4.92 -15.30
C ASN A 146 19.48 5.47 -14.29
N THR A 147 19.02 6.10 -13.21
CA THR A 147 19.91 6.60 -12.15
C THR A 147 20.57 5.44 -11.43
N VAL A 148 19.82 4.41 -11.01
CA VAL A 148 20.37 3.21 -10.38
C VAL A 148 21.49 2.60 -11.22
N GLN A 149 21.26 2.42 -12.52
CA GLN A 149 22.28 1.87 -13.45
C GLN A 149 23.50 2.78 -13.57
N SER A 150 23.29 4.09 -13.77
CA SER A 150 24.38 5.05 -14.06
C SER A 150 25.35 5.22 -12.90
N ILE A 151 24.88 5.09 -11.66
CA ILE A 151 25.72 5.21 -10.45
C ILE A 151 26.06 3.86 -9.84
N SER A 152 25.65 2.73 -10.47
CA SER A 152 25.78 1.38 -9.94
C SER A 152 25.26 1.28 -8.50
N ALA A 153 24.05 1.81 -8.25
CA ALA A 153 23.43 1.75 -6.94
C ALA A 153 23.06 0.31 -6.56
N ASN A 154 23.11 0.01 -5.27
CA ASN A 154 22.65 -1.27 -4.73
C ASN A 154 21.11 -1.38 -4.76
N LEU A 155 20.42 -0.22 -4.79
CA LEU A 155 18.98 -0.14 -4.58
C LEU A 155 18.43 1.17 -5.14
N GLY A 156 17.27 1.10 -5.77
CA GLY A 156 16.42 2.25 -6.04
C GLY A 156 15.12 2.14 -5.24
N LEU A 157 14.61 3.26 -4.77
CA LEU A 157 13.38 3.36 -3.99
C LEU A 157 12.48 4.45 -4.57
N ALA A 158 11.18 4.22 -4.64
CA ALA A 158 10.23 5.21 -5.12
C ALA A 158 9.02 5.31 -4.20
N HIS A 159 8.58 6.54 -3.93
CA HIS A 159 7.33 6.82 -3.22
C HIS A 159 6.22 7.29 -4.14
N ASP A 160 4.99 7.16 -3.69
CA ASP A 160 3.85 7.91 -4.19
C ASP A 160 3.79 9.33 -3.58
N GLY A 161 2.70 10.07 -3.85
CA GLY A 161 2.62 11.50 -3.50
C GLY A 161 2.72 11.82 -2.02
N ASP A 162 2.16 11.01 -1.15
CA ASP A 162 2.16 11.19 0.31
C ASP A 162 3.13 10.24 1.05
N ALA A 163 3.87 9.43 0.28
CA ALA A 163 4.94 8.56 0.77
C ALA A 163 4.47 7.47 1.76
N ASP A 164 3.22 7.04 1.64
CA ASP A 164 2.69 5.92 2.41
C ASP A 164 3.00 4.56 1.74
N ARG A 165 3.40 4.58 0.45
CA ARG A 165 3.83 3.43 -0.36
C ARG A 165 5.32 3.48 -0.66
N LEU A 166 5.88 2.30 -0.91
CA LEU A 166 7.25 2.11 -1.35
C LEU A 166 7.32 1.10 -2.49
N VAL A 167 8.00 1.47 -3.57
CA VAL A 167 8.33 0.58 -4.70
C VAL A 167 9.84 0.48 -4.82
N ILE A 168 10.31 -0.67 -5.22
CA ILE A 168 11.73 -1.03 -5.23
C ILE A 168 12.21 -1.15 -6.68
N VAL A 169 13.42 -0.64 -6.92
CA VAL A 169 14.18 -0.89 -8.16
C VAL A 169 15.44 -1.67 -7.77
N ASP A 170 15.69 -2.80 -8.43
CA ASP A 170 16.85 -3.62 -8.15
C ASP A 170 18.17 -3.00 -8.67
N GLU A 171 19.28 -3.59 -8.30
CA GLU A 171 20.63 -3.13 -8.67
C GLU A 171 20.91 -3.14 -10.19
N SER A 172 20.09 -3.85 -10.98
CA SER A 172 20.16 -3.83 -12.44
C SER A 172 19.35 -2.67 -13.05
N GLY A 173 18.64 -1.89 -12.23
CA GLY A 173 17.75 -0.82 -12.68
C GLY A 173 16.38 -1.33 -13.15
N HIS A 174 15.98 -2.53 -12.75
CA HIS A 174 14.65 -3.06 -13.05
C HIS A 174 13.67 -2.69 -11.92
N ALA A 175 12.58 -2.01 -12.25
CA ALA A 175 11.51 -1.71 -11.31
C ALA A 175 10.70 -2.96 -11.00
N ILE A 176 10.60 -3.30 -9.72
CA ILE A 176 9.91 -4.49 -9.23
C ILE A 176 8.45 -4.14 -8.96
N SER A 177 7.52 -5.05 -9.24
CA SER A 177 6.11 -4.86 -8.90
C SER A 177 5.93 -4.47 -7.43
N SER A 178 5.06 -3.52 -7.16
CA SER A 178 4.71 -3.07 -5.80
C SER A 178 4.26 -4.20 -4.87
N GLU A 179 3.75 -5.29 -5.43
CA GLU A 179 3.36 -6.50 -4.68
C GLU A 179 4.54 -7.11 -3.90
N TYR A 180 5.78 -6.98 -4.41
CA TYR A 180 6.97 -7.52 -3.77
C TYR A 180 7.42 -6.71 -2.55
N THR A 181 7.00 -5.47 -2.39
CA THR A 181 7.40 -4.66 -1.22
C THR A 181 6.91 -5.28 0.07
N LEU A 182 5.61 -5.61 0.14
CA LEU A 182 5.04 -6.30 1.32
C LEU A 182 5.67 -7.69 1.50
N ALA A 183 5.84 -8.44 0.41
CA ALA A 183 6.40 -9.79 0.45
C ALA A 183 7.84 -9.82 0.99
N LEU A 184 8.73 -8.96 0.49
CA LEU A 184 10.12 -8.88 0.93
C LEU A 184 10.24 -8.44 2.40
N ILE A 185 9.43 -7.47 2.81
CA ILE A 185 9.39 -7.01 4.22
C ILE A 185 8.86 -8.12 5.13
N ALA A 186 7.79 -8.80 4.72
CA ALA A 186 7.23 -9.91 5.47
C ALA A 186 8.23 -11.07 5.59
N ASP A 187 8.84 -11.50 4.48
CA ASP A 187 9.85 -12.58 4.47
C ASP A 187 10.99 -12.27 5.45
N PHE A 188 11.54 -11.05 5.40
CA PHE A 188 12.63 -10.63 6.27
C PHE A 188 12.25 -10.53 7.76
N LEU A 189 11.09 -9.98 8.09
CA LEU A 189 10.66 -9.84 9.48
C LEU A 189 10.26 -11.18 10.10
N LEU A 190 9.64 -12.05 9.31
CA LEU A 190 9.23 -13.37 9.73
C LEU A 190 10.41 -14.31 9.94
N GLU A 191 11.50 -14.17 9.15
CA GLU A 191 12.74 -14.91 9.33
C GLU A 191 13.39 -14.64 10.70
N LYS A 192 13.11 -13.49 11.31
CA LYS A 192 13.73 -13.02 12.56
C LYS A 192 12.89 -13.26 13.81
N THR A 193 11.76 -13.93 13.71
CA THR A 193 10.88 -14.16 14.85
C THR A 193 10.59 -15.64 15.08
N ASP A 194 10.65 -16.07 16.34
CA ASP A 194 10.17 -17.37 16.79
C ASP A 194 8.76 -17.27 17.40
N GLN A 195 8.16 -16.07 17.40
CA GLN A 195 6.82 -15.85 17.94
C GLN A 195 5.74 -16.24 16.92
N PRO A 196 4.50 -16.56 17.38
CA PRO A 196 3.38 -16.66 16.46
C PRO A 196 3.28 -15.43 15.58
N ALA A 197 3.00 -15.61 14.29
CA ALA A 197 3.03 -14.52 13.33
C ALA A 197 1.77 -14.50 12.47
N TYR A 198 1.27 -13.29 12.20
CA TYR A 198 0.09 -13.04 11.38
C TYR A 198 0.44 -12.02 10.30
N ILE A 199 -0.06 -12.31 9.10
CA ILE A 199 -0.05 -11.34 8.00
C ILE A 199 -1.50 -10.97 7.69
N VAL A 200 -1.80 -9.68 7.65
CA VAL A 200 -3.13 -9.18 7.24
C VAL A 200 -2.99 -8.47 5.92
N ALA A 201 -3.58 -9.03 4.87
CA ALA A 201 -3.50 -8.47 3.53
C ALA A 201 -4.88 -8.28 2.90
N THR A 202 -5.01 -7.32 1.98
CA THR A 202 -6.27 -7.15 1.26
C THR A 202 -6.51 -8.31 0.30
N ILE A 203 -7.78 -8.56 -0.03
CA ILE A 203 -8.17 -9.65 -0.91
C ILE A 203 -7.53 -9.56 -2.30
N SER A 204 -7.20 -8.35 -2.77
CA SER A 204 -6.57 -8.10 -4.07
C SER A 204 -5.04 -8.16 -4.08
N THR A 205 -4.41 -8.32 -2.91
CA THR A 205 -2.95 -8.51 -2.81
C THR A 205 -2.53 -9.85 -3.42
N SER A 206 -1.38 -9.89 -4.09
CA SER A 206 -0.82 -11.07 -4.73
C SER A 206 -0.84 -12.31 -3.81
N ARG A 207 -1.00 -13.48 -4.42
CA ARG A 207 -0.83 -14.75 -3.70
C ARG A 207 0.62 -15.02 -3.27
N LEU A 208 1.58 -14.25 -3.76
CA LEU A 208 2.95 -14.29 -3.27
C LEU A 208 3.03 -14.20 -1.75
N ILE A 209 2.09 -13.43 -1.13
CA ILE A 209 2.05 -13.33 0.33
C ILE A 209 1.54 -14.61 1.02
N GLU A 210 0.81 -15.48 0.31
CA GLU A 210 0.42 -16.82 0.78
C GLU A 210 1.66 -17.71 0.87
N ASP A 211 2.51 -17.71 -0.17
CA ASP A 211 3.76 -18.49 -0.17
C ASP A 211 4.72 -18.02 0.93
N ILE A 212 4.77 -16.71 1.21
CA ILE A 212 5.57 -16.17 2.33
C ILE A 212 5.01 -16.64 3.67
N ALA A 213 3.68 -16.57 3.84
CA ALA A 213 3.04 -17.04 5.08
C ALA A 213 3.31 -18.53 5.30
N ASP A 214 3.13 -19.35 4.28
CA ASP A 214 3.37 -20.80 4.34
C ASP A 214 4.84 -21.14 4.66
N ARG A 215 5.79 -20.43 4.01
CA ARG A 215 7.24 -20.59 4.26
C ARG A 215 7.60 -20.41 5.73
N HIS A 216 7.03 -19.40 6.37
CA HIS A 216 7.32 -19.02 7.75
C HIS A 216 6.31 -19.57 8.76
N LYS A 217 5.32 -20.37 8.32
CA LYS A 217 4.23 -20.89 9.16
C LYS A 217 3.45 -19.77 9.85
N ALA A 218 3.32 -18.62 9.20
CA ALA A 218 2.50 -17.50 9.65
C ALA A 218 1.05 -17.70 9.18
N GLU A 219 0.10 -17.19 9.94
CA GLU A 219 -1.31 -17.20 9.54
C GLU A 219 -1.60 -15.97 8.66
N LEU A 220 -2.12 -16.20 7.45
CA LEU A 220 -2.57 -15.14 6.54
C LEU A 220 -4.07 -14.91 6.66
N LEU A 221 -4.46 -13.67 6.90
CA LEU A 221 -5.86 -13.25 6.92
C LEU A 221 -6.12 -12.26 5.78
N ARG A 222 -7.11 -12.58 4.95
CA ARG A 222 -7.57 -11.71 3.87
C ARG A 222 -8.72 -10.83 4.36
N VAL A 223 -8.65 -9.54 4.04
CA VAL A 223 -9.67 -8.53 4.40
C VAL A 223 -10.11 -7.75 3.15
N PRO A 224 -11.24 -7.02 3.20
CA PRO A 224 -11.62 -6.12 2.11
C PRO A 224 -10.54 -5.09 1.80
N VAL A 225 -10.54 -4.56 0.57
CA VAL A 225 -9.59 -3.53 0.15
C VAL A 225 -9.81 -2.23 0.94
N GLY A 226 -8.72 -1.74 1.52
CA GLY A 226 -8.65 -0.50 2.30
C GLY A 226 -7.87 -0.66 3.60
N VAL A 227 -6.96 0.26 3.83
CA VAL A 227 -6.05 0.28 5.00
C VAL A 227 -6.79 0.12 6.32
N SER A 228 -7.99 0.71 6.46
CA SER A 228 -8.80 0.61 7.69
C SER A 228 -9.21 -0.83 8.05
N PHE A 229 -9.49 -1.67 7.06
CA PHE A 229 -9.83 -3.08 7.29
C PHE A 229 -8.60 -3.87 7.77
N VAL A 230 -7.44 -3.63 7.13
CA VAL A 230 -6.16 -4.22 7.54
C VAL A 230 -5.86 -3.84 8.98
N VAL A 231 -5.89 -2.56 9.30
CA VAL A 231 -5.60 -2.00 10.62
C VAL A 231 -6.53 -2.57 11.69
N ASN A 232 -7.84 -2.64 11.43
CA ASN A 232 -8.80 -3.15 12.40
C ASN A 232 -8.51 -4.62 12.73
N LYS A 233 -8.20 -5.44 11.70
CA LYS A 233 -7.87 -6.86 11.91
C LYS A 233 -6.53 -7.03 12.62
N MET A 234 -5.51 -6.23 12.28
CA MET A 234 -4.24 -6.23 13.00
C MET A 234 -4.41 -5.90 14.50
N LYS A 235 -5.25 -4.91 14.82
CA LYS A 235 -5.54 -4.54 16.23
C LYS A 235 -6.23 -5.66 17.00
N GLU A 236 -7.20 -6.32 16.38
CA GLU A 236 -7.87 -7.49 16.95
C GLU A 236 -6.84 -8.57 17.31
N LEU A 237 -6.01 -8.97 16.33
CA LEU A 237 -4.98 -9.99 16.51
C LEU A 237 -3.93 -9.61 17.57
N SER A 238 -3.46 -8.35 17.55
CA SER A 238 -2.48 -7.88 18.55
C SER A 238 -3.06 -7.82 19.97
N LYS A 239 -4.37 -7.59 20.11
CA LYS A 239 -5.05 -7.63 21.41
C LYS A 239 -5.18 -9.06 21.92
N ASP A 240 -5.55 -10.00 21.04
CA ASP A 240 -5.77 -11.40 21.40
C ASP A 240 -4.43 -12.14 21.60
N ASN A 241 -3.38 -11.73 20.87
CA ASN A 241 -2.05 -12.31 20.91
C ASN A 241 -0.96 -11.23 21.11
N PRO A 242 -0.78 -10.66 22.31
CA PRO A 242 0.12 -9.51 22.53
C PRO A 242 1.60 -9.76 22.22
N LYS A 243 2.02 -11.02 22.14
CA LYS A 243 3.41 -11.41 21.81
C LYS A 243 3.59 -11.71 20.33
N ALA A 244 2.51 -11.84 19.57
CA ALA A 244 2.61 -12.20 18.17
C ALA A 244 3.20 -11.06 17.33
N LEU A 245 3.94 -11.42 16.29
CA LEU A 245 4.30 -10.49 15.24
C LEU A 245 3.10 -10.35 14.29
N VAL A 246 2.52 -9.15 14.23
CA VAL A 246 1.38 -8.86 13.35
C VAL A 246 1.78 -7.78 12.39
N LEU A 247 1.89 -8.09 11.11
CA LEU A 247 2.15 -7.13 10.04
C LEU A 247 1.01 -7.15 9.02
N GLY A 248 0.92 -6.11 8.22
CA GLY A 248 -0.11 -6.06 7.19
C GLY A 248 0.23 -5.12 6.06
N GLY A 249 -0.65 -5.09 5.05
CA GLY A 249 -0.46 -4.18 3.92
C GLY A 249 -1.36 -4.48 2.73
N GLU A 250 -1.03 -3.80 1.65
CA GLU A 250 -1.70 -3.90 0.36
C GLU A 250 -0.68 -4.11 -0.75
N GLY A 251 -1.09 -4.75 -1.85
CA GLY A 251 -0.24 -4.99 -3.02
C GLY A 251 0.20 -3.73 -3.79
N THR A 252 -0.18 -2.56 -3.31
CA THR A 252 0.21 -1.26 -3.86
C THR A 252 1.55 -0.72 -3.31
N GLY A 253 2.26 -1.51 -2.49
CA GLY A 253 3.48 -1.10 -1.83
C GLY A 253 3.28 -0.46 -0.45
N GLY A 254 2.03 -0.39 0.02
CA GLY A 254 1.69 0.08 1.36
C GLY A 254 1.90 -1.02 2.41
N VAL A 255 2.77 -0.79 3.40
CA VAL A 255 3.10 -1.74 4.45
C VAL A 255 2.80 -1.14 5.82
N ILE A 256 2.18 -1.94 6.68
CA ILE A 256 1.91 -1.61 8.09
C ILE A 256 2.82 -2.50 8.94
N LEU A 257 3.83 -1.89 9.56
CA LEU A 257 4.85 -2.59 10.32
C LEU A 257 4.36 -3.00 11.72
N PRO A 258 4.90 -4.11 12.29
CA PRO A 258 4.48 -4.61 13.59
C PRO A 258 4.76 -3.60 14.71
N ASN A 259 3.76 -3.39 15.59
CA ASN A 259 3.87 -2.52 16.76
C ASN A 259 4.37 -1.09 16.46
N TRP A 260 4.23 -0.64 15.20
CA TRP A 260 4.69 0.67 14.74
C TRP A 260 3.55 1.69 14.81
N GLN A 261 2.85 1.90 13.73
CA GLN A 261 1.68 2.75 13.68
C GLN A 261 0.57 2.08 12.89
N TYR A 262 -0.66 2.50 13.12
CA TYR A 262 -1.82 1.89 12.49
C TYR A 262 -2.18 2.59 11.17
N THR A 263 -1.20 2.67 10.28
CA THR A 263 -1.34 3.11 8.89
C THR A 263 -0.14 2.61 8.08
N THR A 264 -0.24 2.62 6.79
CA THR A 264 0.88 2.40 5.86
C THR A 264 1.97 3.45 6.08
N ASP A 265 3.22 3.06 5.96
CA ASP A 265 4.39 3.93 6.15
C ASP A 265 5.53 3.52 5.22
N GLY A 266 5.53 4.12 4.03
CA GLY A 266 6.58 3.89 3.04
C GLY A 266 7.96 4.38 3.49
N ILE A 267 8.00 5.39 4.38
CA ILE A 267 9.25 5.93 4.92
C ILE A 267 9.87 4.94 5.92
N ALA A 268 9.05 4.38 6.83
CA ALA A 268 9.54 3.35 7.74
C ALA A 268 9.91 2.05 6.98
N ALA A 269 9.19 1.71 5.92
CA ALA A 269 9.49 0.57 5.05
C ALA A 269 10.89 0.65 4.43
N ILE A 270 11.42 1.86 4.11
CA ILE A 270 12.80 2.07 3.67
C ILE A 270 13.79 1.41 4.63
N SER A 271 13.60 1.63 5.95
CA SER A 271 14.55 1.12 6.96
C SER A 271 14.60 -0.41 7.00
N VAL A 272 13.45 -1.06 6.78
CA VAL A 272 13.40 -2.53 6.72
C VAL A 272 14.14 -3.06 5.49
N ILE A 273 13.93 -2.45 4.32
CA ILE A 273 14.62 -2.85 3.08
C ILE A 273 16.13 -2.61 3.18
N VAL A 274 16.56 -1.46 3.72
CA VAL A 274 17.98 -1.17 3.95
C VAL A 274 18.59 -2.16 4.93
N GLN A 275 17.90 -2.47 6.04
CA GLN A 275 18.36 -3.45 7.02
C GLN A 275 18.46 -4.86 6.43
N MET A 276 17.48 -5.25 5.62
CA MET A 276 17.48 -6.54 4.93
C MET A 276 18.72 -6.72 4.05
N LEU A 277 19.13 -5.66 3.34
CA LEU A 277 20.36 -5.68 2.53
C LEU A 277 21.62 -5.59 3.39
N ALA A 278 21.57 -4.95 4.54
CA ALA A 278 22.70 -4.86 5.45
C ALA A 278 23.00 -6.20 6.13
N ASP A 279 22.00 -7.00 6.42
CA ASP A 279 22.12 -8.28 7.14
C ASP A 279 22.54 -9.46 6.26
N SER A 280 22.65 -9.26 4.95
CA SER A 280 23.01 -10.36 4.03
C SER A 280 23.79 -9.87 2.81
N ASP A 281 24.44 -10.81 2.13
CA ASP A 281 25.14 -10.56 0.86
C ASP A 281 24.22 -10.69 -0.37
N TYR A 282 22.95 -11.03 -0.15
CA TYR A 282 21.97 -11.13 -1.24
C TYR A 282 21.52 -9.75 -1.70
N SER A 283 21.57 -9.52 -3.00
CA SER A 283 21.00 -8.35 -3.64
C SER A 283 19.46 -8.45 -3.72
N ILE A 284 18.80 -7.34 -4.04
CA ILE A 284 17.33 -7.31 -4.26
C ILE A 284 16.94 -8.30 -5.36
N GLN A 285 17.63 -8.30 -6.49
CA GLN A 285 17.34 -9.21 -7.61
C GLN A 285 17.47 -10.68 -7.16
N SER A 286 18.51 -11.00 -6.38
CA SER A 286 18.71 -12.35 -5.85
C SER A 286 17.57 -12.78 -4.92
N ARG A 287 17.12 -11.89 -4.04
CA ARG A 287 15.97 -12.16 -3.16
C ARG A 287 14.68 -12.38 -3.93
N VAL A 288 14.39 -11.51 -4.91
CA VAL A 288 13.20 -11.62 -5.76
C VAL A 288 13.20 -12.92 -6.58
N ARG A 289 14.37 -13.33 -7.11
CA ARG A 289 14.49 -14.61 -7.85
C ARG A 289 14.21 -15.85 -7.01
N ASN A 290 14.41 -15.77 -5.70
CA ASN A 290 14.13 -16.86 -4.77
C ASN A 290 12.66 -16.92 -4.31
N LEU A 291 11.83 -15.97 -4.75
CA LEU A 291 10.40 -15.94 -4.50
C LEU A 291 9.62 -16.52 -5.69
N PRO A 292 8.45 -17.13 -5.47
CA PRO A 292 7.55 -17.50 -6.54
C PRO A 292 7.20 -16.29 -7.41
N LYS A 293 7.11 -16.54 -8.71
CA LYS A 293 6.80 -15.48 -9.67
C LYS A 293 5.32 -15.47 -10.01
N TYR A 294 4.70 -14.34 -9.79
CA TYR A 294 3.32 -14.06 -10.21
C TYR A 294 3.27 -12.76 -11.01
N GLU A 295 2.36 -12.74 -11.98
CA GLU A 295 2.12 -11.60 -12.84
C GLU A 295 0.67 -11.17 -12.70
N MET A 296 0.46 -9.88 -12.47
CA MET A 296 -0.88 -9.31 -12.28
C MET A 296 -1.27 -8.43 -13.47
N HIS A 297 -2.53 -8.54 -13.89
CA HIS A 297 -3.12 -7.66 -14.88
C HIS A 297 -4.35 -6.96 -14.32
N LYS A 298 -4.43 -5.63 -14.54
CA LYS A 298 -5.47 -4.76 -13.96
C LYS A 298 -6.25 -4.09 -15.08
N ILE A 299 -7.59 -4.18 -15.04
CA ILE A 299 -8.49 -3.52 -16.00
C ILE A 299 -9.51 -2.67 -15.23
N LYS A 300 -9.79 -1.48 -15.74
CA LYS A 300 -10.90 -0.62 -15.30
C LYS A 300 -12.01 -0.68 -16.34
N LEU A 301 -13.14 -1.28 -15.99
CA LEU A 301 -14.36 -1.28 -16.81
C LEU A 301 -15.22 -0.07 -16.42
N LYS A 302 -15.29 0.94 -17.31
CA LYS A 302 -16.13 2.11 -17.10
C LYS A 302 -17.60 1.74 -17.23
N ILE A 303 -18.45 2.26 -16.35
CA ILE A 303 -19.89 2.10 -16.32
C ILE A 303 -20.57 3.46 -16.29
N LYS A 304 -21.79 3.56 -16.85
CA LYS A 304 -22.47 4.85 -16.99
C LYS A 304 -22.98 5.42 -15.65
N ARG A 305 -23.37 4.57 -14.72
CA ARG A 305 -23.97 4.97 -13.43
C ARG A 305 -23.58 3.96 -12.34
N GLN A 306 -23.37 4.46 -11.14
CA GLN A 306 -23.00 3.62 -9.98
C GLN A 306 -24.03 2.50 -9.68
N ALA A 307 -25.31 2.77 -9.88
CA ALA A 307 -26.37 1.76 -9.69
C ALA A 307 -26.18 0.51 -10.57
N ILE A 308 -25.63 0.69 -11.80
CA ILE A 308 -25.32 -0.44 -12.69
C ILE A 308 -24.18 -1.31 -12.10
N ALA A 309 -23.24 -0.72 -11.35
CA ALA A 309 -22.16 -1.50 -10.75
C ALA A 309 -22.65 -2.49 -9.70
N ASP A 310 -23.63 -2.10 -8.88
CA ASP A 310 -24.19 -2.97 -7.85
C ASP A 310 -24.92 -4.16 -8.49
N GLU A 311 -25.75 -3.89 -9.48
CA GLU A 311 -26.45 -4.93 -10.21
C GLU A 311 -25.50 -5.83 -11.02
N LEU A 312 -24.48 -5.23 -11.65
CA LEU A 312 -23.45 -5.96 -12.38
C LEU A 312 -22.72 -6.96 -11.47
N VAL A 313 -22.26 -6.53 -10.29
CA VAL A 313 -21.59 -7.42 -9.34
C VAL A 313 -22.53 -8.53 -8.87
N GLN A 314 -23.80 -8.22 -8.58
CA GLN A 314 -24.78 -9.22 -8.17
C GLN A 314 -25.01 -10.28 -9.25
N ARG A 315 -25.23 -9.90 -10.52
CA ARG A 315 -25.42 -10.84 -11.64
C ARG A 315 -24.13 -11.62 -11.94
N ALA A 316 -22.99 -10.94 -11.88
CA ALA A 316 -21.69 -11.57 -12.06
C ALA A 316 -21.41 -12.65 -11.00
N THR A 317 -21.87 -12.47 -9.75
CA THR A 317 -21.72 -13.49 -8.70
C THR A 317 -22.34 -14.82 -9.11
N VAL A 318 -23.49 -14.80 -9.76
CA VAL A 318 -24.14 -16.03 -10.24
C VAL A 318 -23.34 -16.68 -11.36
N VAL A 319 -22.86 -15.87 -12.33
CA VAL A 319 -22.11 -16.39 -13.49
C VAL A 319 -20.74 -16.93 -13.06
N PHE A 320 -20.02 -16.18 -12.28
CA PHE A 320 -18.66 -16.54 -11.84
C PHE A 320 -18.67 -17.62 -10.75
N GLY A 321 -19.74 -17.73 -9.96
CA GLY A 321 -19.91 -18.83 -8.99
C GLY A 321 -20.11 -20.20 -9.60
N GLN A 322 -20.38 -20.28 -10.92
CA GLN A 322 -20.54 -21.54 -11.65
C GLN A 322 -19.26 -22.00 -12.38
N LEU A 323 -18.16 -21.24 -12.26
CA LEU A 323 -16.90 -21.59 -12.90
C LEU A 323 -16.30 -22.86 -12.29
N SER A 324 -16.00 -23.82 -13.16
CA SER A 324 -15.47 -25.12 -12.74
C SER A 324 -14.08 -24.99 -12.10
N ASN A 325 -13.81 -25.82 -11.10
CA ASN A 325 -12.50 -25.93 -10.42
C ASN A 325 -12.01 -24.65 -9.76
N SER A 326 -12.90 -23.70 -9.44
CA SER A 326 -12.57 -22.49 -8.68
C SER A 326 -13.29 -22.48 -7.34
N THR A 327 -12.65 -21.84 -6.34
CA THR A 327 -13.30 -21.43 -5.09
C THR A 327 -13.73 -19.98 -5.21
N LEU A 328 -14.89 -19.66 -4.62
CA LEU A 328 -15.46 -18.32 -4.65
C LEU A 328 -15.25 -17.65 -3.29
N ASP A 329 -14.65 -16.45 -3.30
CA ASP A 329 -14.51 -15.59 -2.13
C ASP A 329 -15.27 -14.28 -2.38
N LEU A 330 -16.16 -13.93 -1.48
CA LEU A 330 -17.03 -12.74 -1.54
C LEU A 330 -16.66 -11.68 -0.49
N THR A 331 -15.45 -11.72 0.03
CA THR A 331 -14.97 -10.76 1.06
C THR A 331 -15.03 -9.32 0.56
N ASP A 332 -14.67 -9.04 -0.72
CA ASP A 332 -14.83 -7.73 -1.36
C ASP A 332 -15.04 -7.91 -2.87
N GLY A 333 -16.29 -7.82 -3.28
CA GLY A 333 -16.70 -8.15 -4.65
C GLY A 333 -16.73 -9.66 -4.88
N ILE A 334 -16.16 -10.11 -5.98
CA ILE A 334 -16.13 -11.51 -6.40
C ILE A 334 -14.68 -11.89 -6.66
N LYS A 335 -14.12 -12.83 -5.92
CA LYS A 335 -12.81 -13.40 -6.23
C LYS A 335 -12.97 -14.89 -6.54
N CYS A 336 -12.63 -15.28 -7.77
CA CYS A 336 -12.54 -16.68 -8.16
C CYS A 336 -11.08 -17.11 -8.11
N VAL A 337 -10.80 -18.20 -7.39
CA VAL A 337 -9.44 -18.69 -7.13
C VAL A 337 -9.30 -20.10 -7.66
N TRP A 338 -8.32 -20.32 -8.53
CA TRP A 338 -7.85 -21.62 -9.02
C TRP A 338 -6.47 -21.93 -8.43
N PRO A 339 -5.97 -23.15 -8.55
CA PRO A 339 -4.65 -23.51 -8.02
C PRO A 339 -3.49 -22.65 -8.56
N ASP A 340 -3.60 -22.17 -9.81
CA ASP A 340 -2.52 -21.47 -10.54
C ASP A 340 -2.81 -19.99 -10.82
N ARG A 341 -4.02 -19.50 -10.56
CA ARG A 341 -4.45 -18.13 -10.89
C ARG A 341 -5.67 -17.70 -10.09
N TRP A 342 -5.98 -16.41 -10.11
CA TRP A 342 -7.23 -15.87 -9.59
C TRP A 342 -7.67 -14.63 -10.36
N VAL A 343 -8.97 -14.30 -10.26
CA VAL A 343 -9.53 -13.03 -10.71
C VAL A 343 -10.42 -12.43 -9.62
N ASN A 344 -10.27 -11.13 -9.37
CA ASN A 344 -11.12 -10.37 -8.47
C ASN A 344 -11.85 -9.26 -9.24
N ILE A 345 -13.15 -9.18 -9.04
CA ILE A 345 -14.07 -8.22 -9.66
C ILE A 345 -14.71 -7.42 -8.55
N ARG A 346 -14.43 -6.12 -8.50
CA ARG A 346 -14.99 -5.26 -7.46
C ARG A 346 -15.41 -3.90 -8.00
N LYS A 347 -16.49 -3.35 -7.44
CA LYS A 347 -16.89 -1.97 -7.74
C LYS A 347 -15.93 -0.99 -7.07
N SER A 348 -15.71 0.16 -7.70
CA SER A 348 -15.03 1.29 -7.04
C SER A 348 -16.02 1.99 -6.10
N GLY A 349 -15.53 2.39 -4.92
CA GLY A 349 -16.31 3.20 -3.98
C GLY A 349 -16.42 4.69 -4.36
N THR A 350 -15.53 5.17 -5.25
CA THR A 350 -15.36 6.59 -5.56
C THR A 350 -15.61 6.95 -7.03
N GLU A 351 -15.49 5.99 -7.93
CA GLU A 351 -15.62 6.19 -9.37
C GLU A 351 -16.67 5.23 -9.97
N PRO A 352 -17.36 5.60 -11.05
CA PRO A 352 -18.28 4.70 -11.76
C PRO A 352 -17.52 3.68 -12.62
N VAL A 353 -16.71 2.84 -11.97
CA VAL A 353 -15.93 1.77 -12.59
C VAL A 353 -16.04 0.48 -11.81
N VAL A 354 -15.94 -0.65 -12.53
CA VAL A 354 -15.66 -1.96 -11.95
C VAL A 354 -14.20 -2.29 -12.24
N ARG A 355 -13.45 -2.63 -11.20
CA ARG A 355 -12.04 -3.02 -11.29
C ARG A 355 -11.96 -4.53 -11.42
N ILE A 356 -11.13 -4.97 -12.34
CA ILE A 356 -10.82 -6.38 -12.58
C ILE A 356 -9.32 -6.53 -12.33
N PHE A 357 -8.96 -7.36 -11.36
CA PHE A 357 -7.59 -7.77 -11.10
C PHE A 357 -7.50 -9.27 -11.39
N SER A 358 -6.52 -9.67 -12.15
CA SER A 358 -6.20 -11.08 -12.35
C SER A 358 -4.74 -11.34 -12.08
N GLU A 359 -4.41 -12.50 -11.58
CA GLU A 359 -3.05 -12.94 -11.33
C GLU A 359 -2.86 -14.38 -11.76
N ALA A 360 -1.70 -14.66 -12.32
CA ALA A 360 -1.27 -16.00 -12.70
C ALA A 360 0.27 -16.10 -12.65
N ASN A 361 0.79 -17.31 -12.89
CA ASN A 361 2.24 -17.56 -12.98
C ASN A 361 2.87 -17.03 -14.29
N SER A 362 2.08 -16.48 -15.22
CA SER A 362 2.57 -15.79 -16.42
C SER A 362 1.70 -14.59 -16.78
N SER A 363 2.30 -13.59 -17.40
CA SER A 363 1.64 -12.37 -17.87
C SER A 363 0.55 -12.67 -18.89
N ASP A 364 0.78 -13.61 -19.81
CA ASP A 364 -0.20 -13.95 -20.85
C ASP A 364 -1.46 -14.56 -20.24
N ILE A 365 -1.31 -15.50 -19.30
CA ILE A 365 -2.45 -16.13 -18.61
C ILE A 365 -3.23 -15.10 -17.79
N ALA A 366 -2.52 -14.24 -17.04
CA ALA A 366 -3.17 -13.19 -16.25
C ALA A 366 -3.95 -12.23 -17.16
N LYS A 367 -3.33 -11.78 -18.26
CA LYS A 367 -3.96 -10.88 -19.24
C LYS A 367 -5.18 -11.53 -19.92
N GLU A 368 -5.04 -12.77 -20.35
CA GLU A 368 -6.15 -13.50 -20.99
C GLU A 368 -7.34 -13.63 -20.02
N LEU A 369 -7.10 -14.02 -18.77
CA LEU A 369 -8.12 -14.13 -17.74
C LEU A 369 -8.83 -12.79 -17.49
N ALA A 370 -8.08 -11.68 -17.42
CA ALA A 370 -8.66 -10.35 -17.25
C ALA A 370 -9.54 -9.95 -18.44
N LEU A 371 -9.08 -10.19 -19.67
CA LEU A 371 -9.83 -9.85 -20.89
C LEU A 371 -11.10 -10.71 -21.05
N GLN A 372 -11.02 -12.00 -20.76
CA GLN A 372 -12.20 -12.89 -20.76
C GLN A 372 -13.22 -12.42 -19.72
N THR A 373 -12.76 -12.07 -18.52
CA THR A 373 -13.61 -11.52 -17.45
C THR A 373 -14.25 -10.21 -17.89
N GLN A 374 -13.47 -9.28 -18.47
CA GLN A 374 -14.00 -8.02 -18.99
C GLN A 374 -15.10 -8.24 -20.02
N LYS A 375 -14.89 -9.15 -20.96
CA LYS A 375 -15.88 -9.48 -22.00
C LYS A 375 -17.18 -10.03 -21.40
N SER A 376 -17.08 -10.92 -20.42
CA SER A 376 -18.26 -11.46 -19.70
C SER A 376 -19.02 -10.35 -18.97
N LEU A 377 -18.32 -9.47 -18.28
CA LEU A 377 -18.95 -8.34 -17.58
C LEU A 377 -19.61 -7.34 -18.55
N GLN A 378 -19.00 -7.08 -19.71
CA GLN A 378 -19.60 -6.24 -20.75
C GLN A 378 -20.91 -6.81 -21.28
N GLN A 379 -21.01 -8.14 -21.44
CA GLN A 379 -22.26 -8.80 -21.84
C GLN A 379 -23.35 -8.60 -20.77
N ILE A 380 -23.02 -8.76 -19.49
CA ILE A 380 -23.97 -8.52 -18.38
C ILE A 380 -24.41 -7.04 -18.36
N VAL A 381 -23.50 -6.07 -18.57
CA VAL A 381 -23.84 -4.65 -18.65
C VAL A 381 -24.82 -4.38 -19.78
N MET A 382 -24.61 -4.96 -20.96
CA MET A 382 -25.53 -4.83 -22.09
C MET A 382 -26.93 -5.36 -21.78
N GLN A 383 -27.04 -6.49 -21.07
CA GLN A 383 -28.33 -7.04 -20.62
C GLN A 383 -29.03 -6.09 -19.64
N ILE A 384 -28.31 -5.60 -18.62
CA ILE A 384 -28.84 -4.62 -17.66
C ILE A 384 -29.35 -3.36 -18.37
N GLU A 385 -28.59 -2.84 -19.34
CA GLU A 385 -28.97 -1.63 -20.08
C GLU A 385 -30.17 -1.85 -21.02
N GLN A 386 -30.39 -3.08 -21.52
CA GLN A 386 -31.57 -3.42 -22.33
C GLN A 386 -32.83 -3.55 -21.49
N GLU A 387 -32.72 -4.13 -20.28
CA GLU A 387 -33.85 -4.31 -19.36
C GLU A 387 -34.28 -2.99 -18.70
N ASN A 388 -33.41 -2.00 -18.65
CA ASN A 388 -33.67 -0.68 -18.06
C ASN A 388 -34.09 0.39 -19.11
N LYS A 389 -34.33 -0.03 -20.37
CA LYS A 389 -34.91 0.83 -21.44
C LYS A 389 -36.41 0.65 -21.53
#